data_960def6f4cac58777b04223fce8999ff
#
_entry.id   960def6f4cac58777b04223fce8999ff
#
_cell.length_a   1.000
_cell.length_b   1.000
_cell.length_c   1.000
_cell.angle_alpha   90.00
_cell.angle_beta   90.00
_cell.angle_gamma   90.00
#
_symmetry.space_group_name_H-M   'P 1'
#
loop_
_entity.id
_entity.type
_entity.pdbx_description
1 polymer ?
#
loop_
_entity_poly.entity_id
_entity_poly.type
_entity_poly.pdbx_seq_one_letter_code
_entity_poly.pdbx_strand_id
1 'polypeptide(L)'
;MLNPTRLIFIHGSDSSSRTYKAGVLRRLFPEMLTPDFEGDLSQRMRQLEAILGREKGWTVIGSSLGGLMGARLTCRHPSQVRKLVLLAPALMIMLGEPLPAPVAVPVVLVHGTHDEVVPPEPVRKLAEQLFTQLTYIRVDDDHRLHKTADKLDWGSLLA
;
A
#
# COMPACT_ATOMS: atom_id res chain seq x y z
N MET A 1 -5.26 12.35 12.55
CA MET A 1 -6.64 12.28 11.98
C MET A 1 -6.55 12.15 10.47
N LEU A 2 -7.36 11.27 9.89
CA LEU A 2 -7.40 11.07 8.44
C LEU A 2 -7.88 12.35 7.73
N ASN A 3 -7.14 12.75 6.70
CA ASN A 3 -7.59 13.79 5.77
C ASN A 3 -8.02 13.10 4.46
N PRO A 4 -9.30 13.07 4.11
CA PRO A 4 -9.80 12.36 2.94
C PRO A 4 -9.21 12.87 1.61
N THR A 5 -8.85 14.15 1.54
CA THR A 5 -8.24 14.74 0.33
C THR A 5 -6.77 14.37 0.17
N ARG A 6 -6.18 13.73 1.20
CA ARG A 6 -4.81 13.21 1.20
C ARG A 6 -4.76 11.72 1.41
N LEU A 7 -5.75 11.04 0.87
CA LEU A 7 -5.84 9.60 0.81
C LEU A 7 -5.67 9.16 -0.64
N ILE A 8 -4.77 8.20 -0.88
CA ILE A 8 -4.50 7.68 -2.23
C ILE A 8 -4.48 6.15 -2.22
N PHE A 9 -5.09 5.55 -3.25
CA PHE A 9 -5.02 4.12 -3.52
C PHE A 9 -4.13 3.85 -4.74
N ILE A 10 -3.17 2.94 -4.59
CA ILE A 10 -2.23 2.54 -5.64
C ILE A 10 -2.53 1.10 -6.05
N HIS A 11 -2.99 0.92 -7.29
CA HIS A 11 -3.36 -0.40 -7.83
C HIS A 11 -2.14 -1.25 -8.22
N GLY A 12 -2.37 -2.56 -8.46
CA GLY A 12 -1.34 -3.50 -8.89
C GLY A 12 -0.97 -3.40 -10.37
N SER A 13 -0.05 -4.29 -10.81
CA SER A 13 0.54 -4.26 -12.16
C SER A 13 -0.48 -4.51 -13.28
N ASP A 14 -1.33 -5.53 -13.12
CA ASP A 14 -2.34 -5.93 -14.10
C ASP A 14 -3.72 -5.39 -13.73
N SER A 15 -3.78 -4.13 -13.30
CA SER A 15 -4.91 -3.57 -12.60
C SER A 15 -5.08 -2.10 -12.99
N SER A 16 -6.10 -1.46 -12.44
CA SER A 16 -6.42 -0.05 -12.70
C SER A 16 -7.17 0.55 -11.50
N SER A 17 -7.55 1.81 -11.63
CA SER A 17 -8.47 2.49 -10.70
C SER A 17 -9.85 1.82 -10.62
N ARG A 18 -10.16 0.87 -11.50
CA ARG A 18 -11.46 0.17 -11.58
C ARG A 18 -11.47 -1.18 -10.88
N THR A 19 -10.47 -1.48 -10.07
CA THR A 19 -10.43 -2.73 -9.29
C THR A 19 -11.53 -2.78 -8.25
N TYR A 20 -11.84 -4.00 -7.80
CA TYR A 20 -12.81 -4.23 -6.73
C TYR A 20 -12.44 -3.47 -5.46
N LYS A 21 -11.19 -3.56 -5.01
CA LYS A 21 -10.72 -2.85 -3.81
C LYS A 21 -10.84 -1.33 -3.93
N ALA A 22 -10.45 -0.78 -5.06
CA ALA A 22 -10.62 0.65 -5.32
C ALA A 22 -12.10 1.07 -5.28
N GLY A 23 -12.99 0.25 -5.83
CA GLY A 23 -14.43 0.48 -5.79
C GLY A 23 -15.01 0.49 -4.38
N VAL A 24 -14.62 -0.47 -3.54
CA VAL A 24 -15.01 -0.51 -2.12
C VAL A 24 -14.56 0.77 -1.41
N LEU A 25 -13.31 1.14 -1.58
CA LEU A 25 -12.73 2.31 -0.91
C LEU A 25 -13.33 3.63 -1.41
N ARG A 26 -13.59 3.78 -2.71
CA ARG A 26 -14.24 5.00 -3.24
C ARG A 26 -15.65 5.22 -2.69
N ARG A 27 -16.39 4.15 -2.43
CA ARG A 27 -17.71 4.28 -1.80
C ARG A 27 -17.61 4.80 -0.37
N LEU A 28 -16.57 4.40 0.36
CA LEU A 28 -16.33 4.83 1.74
C LEU A 28 -15.65 6.20 1.83
N PHE A 29 -14.76 6.49 0.87
CA PHE A 29 -13.95 7.70 0.83
C PHE A 29 -14.00 8.34 -0.56
N PRO A 30 -15.09 9.08 -0.89
CA PRO A 30 -15.29 9.63 -2.24
C PRO A 30 -14.21 10.62 -2.69
N GLU A 31 -13.51 11.25 -1.75
CA GLU A 31 -12.43 12.21 -2.05
C GLU A 31 -11.06 11.56 -2.24
N MET A 32 -10.96 10.23 -2.04
CA MET A 32 -9.72 9.49 -2.22
C MET A 32 -9.25 9.56 -3.67
N LEU A 33 -7.94 9.80 -3.85
CA LEU A 33 -7.33 9.71 -5.17
C LEU A 33 -7.16 8.24 -5.59
N THR A 34 -7.59 7.94 -6.81
CA THR A 34 -7.43 6.59 -7.41
C THR A 34 -6.84 6.72 -8.81
N PRO A 35 -5.59 7.18 -8.94
CA PRO A 35 -4.98 7.37 -10.27
C PRO A 35 -4.71 6.03 -10.95
N ASP A 36 -4.67 6.06 -12.28
CA ASP A 36 -4.17 4.95 -13.08
C ASP A 36 -2.66 5.12 -13.30
N PHE A 37 -1.90 4.08 -13.00
CA PHE A 37 -0.44 4.05 -13.19
C PHE A 37 -0.10 3.19 -14.42
N GLU A 38 0.81 3.66 -15.25
CA GLU A 38 1.21 3.01 -16.48
C GLU A 38 2.73 2.92 -16.60
N GLY A 39 3.18 1.91 -17.36
CA GLY A 39 4.59 1.71 -17.64
C GLY A 39 5.29 0.82 -16.62
N ASP A 40 6.63 0.88 -16.63
CA ASP A 40 7.45 0.12 -15.69
C ASP A 40 7.43 0.74 -14.27
N LEU A 41 8.08 0.08 -13.34
CA LEU A 41 8.09 0.52 -11.94
C LEU A 41 8.69 1.93 -11.78
N SER A 42 9.77 2.24 -12.50
CA SER A 42 10.38 3.58 -12.44
C SER A 42 9.44 4.67 -12.94
N GLN A 43 8.72 4.41 -14.04
CA GLN A 43 7.73 5.32 -14.60
C GLN A 43 6.57 5.52 -13.63
N ARG A 44 6.07 4.44 -13.04
CA ARG A 44 4.99 4.49 -12.05
C ARG A 44 5.39 5.25 -10.79
N MET A 45 6.62 5.07 -10.31
CA MET A 45 7.14 5.81 -9.16
C MET A 45 7.23 7.32 -9.45
N ARG A 46 7.68 7.72 -10.65
CA ARG A 46 7.68 9.13 -11.06
C ARG A 46 6.27 9.73 -11.11
N GLN A 47 5.30 8.96 -11.62
CA GLN A 47 3.89 9.37 -11.63
C GLN A 47 3.36 9.59 -10.21
N LEU A 48 3.66 8.66 -9.30
CA LEU A 48 3.24 8.75 -7.91
C LEU A 48 3.86 9.97 -7.22
N GLU A 49 5.15 10.17 -7.35
CA GLU A 49 5.87 11.30 -6.75
C GLU A 49 5.34 12.64 -7.28
N ALA A 50 5.01 12.71 -8.57
CA ALA A 50 4.40 13.91 -9.17
C ALA A 50 3.01 14.21 -8.60
N ILE A 51 2.19 13.17 -8.36
CA ILE A 51 0.85 13.33 -7.76
C ILE A 51 0.94 13.85 -6.33
N LEU A 52 1.84 13.30 -5.53
CA LEU A 52 2.00 13.71 -4.13
C LEU A 52 2.67 15.08 -3.99
N GLY A 53 3.52 15.44 -4.94
CA GLY A 53 4.26 16.70 -4.93
C GLY A 53 5.11 16.83 -3.66
N ARG A 54 5.05 18.00 -3.02
CA ARG A 54 5.74 18.30 -1.75
C ARG A 54 4.82 18.25 -0.54
N GLU A 55 3.58 17.85 -0.75
CA GLU A 55 2.57 17.82 0.31
C GLU A 55 2.86 16.72 1.33
N LYS A 56 2.45 16.95 2.57
CA LYS A 56 2.63 16.03 3.69
C LYS A 56 1.28 15.53 4.21
N GLY A 57 1.33 14.53 5.08
CA GLY A 57 0.12 13.99 5.71
C GLY A 57 -0.64 13.00 4.84
N TRP A 58 0.03 12.40 3.86
CA TRP A 58 -0.59 11.40 3.00
C TRP A 58 -0.86 10.10 3.74
N THR A 59 -2.06 9.58 3.57
CA THR A 59 -2.39 8.20 3.88
C THR A 59 -2.37 7.41 2.58
N VAL A 60 -1.52 6.40 2.51
CA VAL A 60 -1.27 5.63 1.29
C VAL A 60 -1.78 4.21 1.46
N ILE A 61 -2.61 3.75 0.54
CA ILE A 61 -3.04 2.35 0.46
C ILE A 61 -2.48 1.77 -0.83
N GLY A 62 -1.69 0.71 -0.75
CA GLY A 62 -1.11 0.07 -1.92
C GLY A 62 -1.39 -1.42 -1.98
N SER A 63 -1.78 -1.92 -3.15
CA SER A 63 -2.11 -3.32 -3.40
C SER A 63 -1.12 -3.96 -4.36
N SER A 64 -0.53 -5.09 -3.97
CA SER A 64 0.43 -5.87 -4.78
C SER A 64 1.62 -5.00 -5.22
N LEU A 65 1.82 -4.75 -6.52
CA LEU A 65 2.85 -3.81 -7.02
C LEU A 65 2.64 -2.40 -6.47
N GLY A 66 1.39 -1.96 -6.32
CA GLY A 66 1.06 -0.69 -5.68
C GLY A 66 1.49 -0.62 -4.22
N GLY A 67 1.51 -1.77 -3.53
CA GLY A 67 2.07 -1.90 -2.19
C GLY A 67 3.59 -1.69 -2.18
N LEU A 68 4.30 -2.26 -3.15
CA LEU A 68 5.73 -1.99 -3.33
C LEU A 68 5.99 -0.49 -3.57
N MET A 69 5.19 0.13 -4.43
CA MET A 69 5.30 1.57 -4.72
C MET A 69 5.11 2.41 -3.45
N GLY A 70 4.06 2.10 -2.68
CA GLY A 70 3.79 2.78 -1.40
C GLY A 70 4.90 2.58 -0.38
N ALA A 71 5.46 1.38 -0.29
CA ALA A 71 6.59 1.08 0.60
C ALA A 71 7.85 1.86 0.20
N ARG A 72 8.20 1.88 -1.09
CA ARG A 72 9.34 2.66 -1.60
C ARG A 72 9.17 4.15 -1.34
N LEU A 73 7.99 4.70 -1.63
CA LEU A 73 7.68 6.09 -1.35
C LEU A 73 7.89 6.42 0.13
N THR A 74 7.36 5.58 1.01
CA THR A 74 7.44 5.77 2.46
C THR A 74 8.87 5.71 2.95
N CYS A 75 9.69 4.79 2.42
CA CYS A 75 11.11 4.71 2.77
C CYS A 75 11.92 5.91 2.26
N ARG A 76 11.60 6.42 1.07
CA ARG A 76 12.29 7.58 0.48
C ARG A 76 11.86 8.92 1.09
N HIS A 77 10.58 9.06 1.39
CA HIS A 77 9.96 10.31 1.85
C HIS A 77 9.08 10.09 3.08
N PRO A 78 9.64 9.59 4.20
CA PRO A 78 8.83 9.25 5.38
C PRO A 78 8.09 10.46 5.96
N SER A 79 8.62 11.67 5.80
CA SER A 79 7.97 12.89 6.28
C SER A 79 6.70 13.26 5.51
N GLN A 80 6.49 12.72 4.33
CA GLN A 80 5.27 12.95 3.53
C GLN A 80 4.14 12.00 3.89
N VAL A 81 4.47 10.81 4.45
CA VAL A 81 3.49 9.74 4.69
C VAL A 81 3.11 9.70 6.16
N ARG A 82 1.84 9.93 6.44
CA ARG A 82 1.25 9.83 7.79
C ARG A 82 1.01 8.37 8.17
N LYS A 83 0.55 7.57 7.22
CA LYS A 83 0.22 6.16 7.41
C LYS A 83 0.27 5.41 6.09
N LEU A 84 0.76 4.17 6.13
CA LEU A 84 0.81 3.28 4.98
C LEU A 84 -0.01 2.01 5.27
N VAL A 85 -0.89 1.64 4.36
CA VAL A 85 -1.62 0.38 4.39
C VAL A 85 -1.22 -0.46 3.18
N LEU A 86 -0.71 -1.64 3.43
CA LEU A 86 -0.22 -2.58 2.42
C LEU A 86 -1.16 -3.77 2.32
N LEU A 87 -1.66 -4.03 1.13
CA LEU A 87 -2.55 -5.15 0.82
C LEU A 87 -1.81 -6.15 -0.08
N ALA A 88 -1.42 -7.29 0.46
CA ALA A 88 -0.65 -8.31 -0.26
C ALA A 88 0.51 -7.70 -1.08
N PRO A 89 1.42 -6.93 -0.47
CA PRO A 89 2.39 -6.11 -1.21
C PRO A 89 3.51 -6.96 -1.81
N ALA A 90 3.91 -6.62 -3.05
CA ALA A 90 4.98 -7.30 -3.78
C ALA A 90 6.39 -6.84 -3.30
N LEU A 91 6.65 -6.89 -2.00
CA LEU A 91 7.89 -6.36 -1.40
C LEU A 91 9.15 -7.12 -1.81
N MET A 92 9.04 -8.37 -2.19
CA MET A 92 10.20 -9.21 -2.52
C MET A 92 11.03 -8.64 -3.68
N ILE A 93 10.44 -7.80 -4.52
CA ILE A 93 11.15 -7.08 -5.59
C ILE A 93 12.25 -6.18 -5.02
N MET A 94 12.10 -5.68 -3.79
CA MET A 94 13.13 -4.86 -3.13
C MET A 94 14.43 -5.62 -2.81
N LEU A 95 14.40 -6.95 -2.79
CA LEU A 95 15.59 -7.75 -2.53
C LEU A 95 16.65 -7.70 -3.63
N GLY A 96 16.30 -7.20 -4.81
CA GLY A 96 17.25 -6.94 -5.90
C GLY A 96 18.15 -5.72 -5.69
N GLU A 97 17.92 -4.94 -4.63
CA GLU A 97 18.62 -3.70 -4.31
C GLU A 97 19.01 -3.69 -2.83
N PRO A 98 20.01 -2.86 -2.42
CA PRO A 98 20.28 -2.65 -0.99
C PRO A 98 19.02 -2.12 -0.28
N LEU A 99 18.68 -2.70 0.86
CA LEU A 99 17.52 -2.27 1.62
C LEU A 99 17.74 -0.87 2.22
N PRO A 100 16.71 0.00 2.19
CA PRO A 100 16.79 1.29 2.86
C PRO A 100 16.82 1.14 4.38
N ALA A 101 17.26 2.19 5.08
CA ALA A 101 17.15 2.25 6.52
C ALA A 101 15.67 2.16 6.96
N PRO A 102 15.38 1.51 8.11
CA PRO A 102 14.01 1.40 8.59
C PRO A 102 13.40 2.76 8.94
N VAL A 103 12.10 2.89 8.73
CA VAL A 103 11.35 4.12 9.01
C VAL A 103 10.27 3.89 10.07
N ALA A 104 9.90 4.94 10.78
CA ALA A 104 8.96 4.90 11.91
C ALA A 104 7.54 5.33 11.53
N VAL A 105 7.20 5.36 10.25
CA VAL A 105 5.82 5.62 9.80
C VAL A 105 4.93 4.44 10.22
N PRO A 106 3.74 4.70 10.79
CA PRO A 106 2.79 3.63 11.09
C PRO A 106 2.37 2.88 9.83
N VAL A 107 2.57 1.55 9.82
CA VAL A 107 2.26 0.69 8.69
C VAL A 107 1.34 -0.44 9.13
N VAL A 108 0.29 -0.67 8.36
CA VAL A 108 -0.57 -1.86 8.48
C VAL A 108 -0.36 -2.73 7.25
N LEU A 109 -0.02 -3.99 7.43
CA LEU A 109 0.12 -4.97 6.36
C LEU A 109 -0.96 -6.03 6.51
N VAL A 110 -1.83 -6.14 5.50
CA VAL A 110 -2.88 -7.16 5.42
C VAL A 110 -2.47 -8.18 4.37
N HIS A 111 -2.41 -9.46 4.75
CA HIS A 111 -1.99 -10.52 3.84
C HIS A 111 -2.87 -11.77 4.01
N GLY A 112 -3.31 -12.34 2.88
CA GLY A 112 -4.07 -13.58 2.85
C GLY A 112 -3.19 -14.81 3.07
N THR A 113 -3.66 -15.75 3.89
CA THR A 113 -2.93 -17.01 4.15
C THR A 113 -2.86 -17.91 2.92
N HIS A 114 -3.78 -17.74 1.96
CA HIS A 114 -3.87 -18.51 0.72
C HIS A 114 -3.33 -17.75 -0.50
N ASP A 115 -2.51 -16.72 -0.28
CA ASP A 115 -1.88 -15.97 -1.38
C ASP A 115 -0.82 -16.83 -2.06
N GLU A 116 -1.10 -17.25 -3.31
CA GLU A 116 -0.20 -18.04 -4.15
C GLU A 116 0.64 -17.18 -5.09
N VAL A 117 0.41 -15.88 -5.14
CA VAL A 117 1.11 -14.92 -6.00
C VAL A 117 2.27 -14.27 -5.26
N VAL A 118 2.00 -13.78 -4.05
CA VAL A 118 2.98 -13.12 -3.18
C VAL A 118 3.08 -13.90 -1.88
N PRO A 119 4.26 -14.49 -1.55
CA PRO A 119 4.40 -15.34 -0.37
C PRO A 119 4.30 -14.52 0.93
N PRO A 120 3.36 -14.85 1.84
CA PRO A 120 3.11 -14.04 3.04
C PRO A 120 4.30 -13.94 4.00
N GLU A 121 4.93 -15.05 4.34
CA GLU A 121 5.98 -15.06 5.38
C GLU A 121 7.26 -14.32 4.99
N PRO A 122 7.83 -14.51 3.78
CA PRO A 122 8.98 -13.70 3.36
C PRO A 122 8.66 -12.21 3.32
N VAL A 123 7.46 -11.84 2.88
CA VAL A 123 7.01 -10.44 2.84
C VAL A 123 6.90 -9.86 4.25
N ARG A 124 6.34 -10.61 5.19
CA ARG A 124 6.25 -10.20 6.59
C ARG A 124 7.62 -9.92 7.18
N LYS A 125 8.58 -10.84 6.99
CA LYS A 125 9.96 -10.69 7.49
C LYS A 125 10.62 -9.44 6.92
N LEU A 126 10.43 -9.18 5.63
CA LEU A 126 10.97 -8.00 4.97
C LEU A 126 10.32 -6.71 5.51
N ALA A 127 9.02 -6.71 5.68
CA ALA A 127 8.30 -5.57 6.25
C ALA A 127 8.75 -5.25 7.68
N GLU A 128 9.04 -6.25 8.49
CA GLU A 128 9.58 -6.10 9.85
C GLU A 128 10.96 -5.42 9.85
N GLN A 129 11.75 -5.59 8.79
CA GLN A 129 13.04 -4.93 8.62
C GLN A 129 12.89 -3.47 8.15
N LEU A 130 11.83 -3.16 7.40
CA LEU A 130 11.63 -1.84 6.80
C LEU A 130 10.87 -0.86 7.71
N PHE A 131 9.99 -1.38 8.57
CA PHE A 131 9.05 -0.55 9.32
C PHE A 131 9.08 -0.89 10.82
N THR A 132 9.45 0.10 11.62
CA THR A 132 9.54 -0.08 13.08
C THR A 132 8.18 -0.03 13.79
N GLN A 133 7.13 0.48 13.13
CA GLN A 133 5.76 0.55 13.64
C GLN A 133 4.82 -0.24 12.73
N LEU A 134 5.05 -1.54 12.64
CA LEU A 134 4.27 -2.44 11.79
C LEU A 134 3.17 -3.16 12.58
N THR A 135 1.94 -3.09 12.07
CA THR A 135 0.83 -3.94 12.47
C THR A 135 0.57 -4.95 11.35
N TYR A 136 0.67 -6.24 11.66
CA TYR A 136 0.43 -7.30 10.70
C TYR A 136 -0.93 -7.94 10.93
N ILE A 137 -1.77 -7.97 9.87
CA ILE A 137 -3.10 -8.57 9.90
C ILE A 137 -3.12 -9.73 8.91
N ARG A 138 -3.20 -10.93 9.44
CA ARG A 138 -3.31 -12.17 8.69
C ARG A 138 -4.78 -12.51 8.50
N VAL A 139 -5.21 -12.78 7.26
CA VAL A 139 -6.61 -13.06 6.93
C VAL A 139 -6.75 -14.37 6.15
N ASP A 140 -7.88 -15.01 6.29
CA ASP A 140 -8.24 -16.20 5.53
C ASP A 140 -8.80 -15.78 4.17
N ASP A 141 -7.90 -15.49 3.24
CA ASP A 141 -8.22 -14.99 1.89
C ASP A 141 -7.05 -15.28 0.93
N ASP A 142 -7.29 -15.03 -0.36
CA ASP A 142 -6.29 -15.15 -1.43
C ASP A 142 -5.60 -13.80 -1.73
N HIS A 143 -4.82 -13.76 -2.83
CA HIS A 143 -4.09 -12.55 -3.23
C HIS A 143 -5.01 -11.35 -3.53
N ARG A 144 -6.21 -11.59 -4.02
CA ARG A 144 -7.14 -10.52 -4.43
C ARG A 144 -7.78 -9.80 -3.25
N LEU A 145 -7.90 -10.46 -2.10
CA LEU A 145 -8.45 -9.89 -0.87
C LEU A 145 -9.87 -9.30 -1.02
N HIS A 146 -10.71 -9.83 -1.94
CA HIS A 146 -12.04 -9.31 -2.18
C HIS A 146 -12.93 -9.44 -0.94
N LYS A 147 -12.96 -10.62 -0.35
CA LYS A 147 -13.71 -10.90 0.87
C LYS A 147 -13.24 -10.04 2.04
N THR A 148 -11.93 -9.90 2.18
CA THR A 148 -11.30 -9.07 3.22
C THR A 148 -11.64 -7.59 3.03
N ALA A 149 -11.58 -7.09 1.80
CA ALA A 149 -11.88 -5.69 1.49
C ALA A 149 -13.27 -5.27 1.95
N ASP A 150 -14.26 -6.17 1.86
CA ASP A 150 -15.61 -5.91 2.32
C ASP A 150 -15.76 -5.90 3.84
N LYS A 151 -14.88 -6.58 4.56
CA LYS A 151 -14.99 -6.82 6.01
C LYS A 151 -14.09 -5.95 6.87
N LEU A 152 -13.02 -5.37 6.31
CA LEU A 152 -12.10 -4.53 7.07
C LEU A 152 -12.81 -3.28 7.61
N ASP A 153 -12.50 -2.95 8.85
CA ASP A 153 -12.86 -1.65 9.42
C ASP A 153 -11.88 -0.59 8.91
N TRP A 154 -12.14 -0.11 7.71
CA TRP A 154 -11.31 0.89 7.05
C TRP A 154 -11.19 2.19 7.84
N GLY A 155 -12.26 2.58 8.53
CA GLY A 155 -12.23 3.76 9.39
C GLY A 155 -11.15 3.66 10.46
N SER A 156 -11.10 2.54 11.17
CA SER A 156 -10.08 2.28 12.19
C SER A 156 -8.70 2.10 11.59
N LEU A 157 -8.58 1.40 10.45
CA LEU A 157 -7.29 1.18 9.79
C LEU A 157 -6.63 2.47 9.33
N LEU A 158 -7.43 3.43 8.85
CA LEU A 158 -6.93 4.69 8.28
C LEU A 158 -6.86 5.83 9.29
N ALA A 159 -7.38 5.63 10.49
CA ALA A 159 -7.40 6.63 11.54
C ALA A 159 -6.02 7.12 11.99
#